data_1297017f6b2ffc60787bc8a201cba2bb
#
_entry.id   1297017f6b2ffc60787bc8a201cba2bb
#
_cell.length_a   1.000
_cell.length_b   1.000
_cell.length_c   1.000
_cell.angle_alpha   90.00
_cell.angle_beta   90.00
_cell.angle_gamma   90.00
#
_symmetry.space_group_name_H-M   'P 1'
#
loop_
_entity.id
_entity.type
_entity.pdbx_description
1 polymer ?
#
loop_
_entity_poly.entity_id
_entity_poly.type
_entity_poly.pdbx_seq_one_letter_code
_entity_poly.pdbx_strand_id
1 'polypeptide(L)'
;TRELVKGKLIIGKSVHSKKTAIASYVQKADMLVAGTVFYTKSHTDTEPSGVDLLSEIRSEVPIPILGIGGINAQNVVSVIKNGASGVAVITAISESSDPSIASTDLISKMKRAWNEDSKISKLRIDHD
;
A
#
# COMPACT_ATOMS: atom_id res chain seq x y z
N THR A 1 -20.89 8.06 -3.87
CA THR A 1 -20.62 6.74 -4.48
C THR A 1 -21.16 5.61 -3.62
N ARG A 2 -20.91 5.66 -2.31
CA ARG A 2 -21.40 4.62 -1.37
C ARG A 2 -22.93 4.47 -1.44
N GLU A 3 -23.64 5.57 -1.53
CA GLU A 3 -25.10 5.56 -1.65
C GLU A 3 -25.56 4.90 -2.94
N LEU A 4 -24.86 5.15 -4.05
CA LEU A 4 -25.20 4.58 -5.35
C LEU A 4 -25.06 3.06 -5.37
N VAL A 5 -24.04 2.52 -4.71
CA VAL A 5 -23.78 1.07 -4.68
C VAL A 5 -24.50 0.39 -3.50
N LYS A 6 -25.05 1.14 -2.57
CA LYS A 6 -25.81 0.65 -1.40
C LYS A 6 -25.08 -0.42 -0.60
N GLY A 7 -23.76 -0.27 -0.45
CA GLY A 7 -22.94 -1.21 0.29
C GLY A 7 -22.66 -2.54 -0.39
N LYS A 8 -23.01 -2.72 -1.65
CA LYS A 8 -22.84 -3.97 -2.38
C LYS A 8 -21.46 -4.17 -2.98
N LEU A 9 -20.67 -3.10 -3.12
CA LEU A 9 -19.35 -3.12 -3.75
C LEU A 9 -18.30 -2.61 -2.80
N ILE A 10 -17.07 -3.11 -2.98
CA ILE A 10 -15.88 -2.58 -2.31
C ILE A 10 -15.44 -1.33 -3.05
N ILE A 11 -15.25 -0.23 -2.32
CA ILE A 11 -14.84 1.05 -2.89
C ILE A 11 -13.40 1.34 -2.49
N GLY A 12 -12.51 1.42 -3.51
CA GLY A 12 -11.15 1.88 -3.35
C GLY A 12 -11.02 3.34 -3.77
N LYS A 13 -10.18 4.09 -3.09
CA LYS A 13 -9.97 5.50 -3.37
C LYS A 13 -8.48 5.80 -3.47
N SER A 14 -8.07 6.50 -4.53
CA SER A 14 -6.69 6.97 -4.69
C SER A 14 -6.45 8.19 -3.83
N VAL A 15 -5.36 8.19 -3.08
CA VAL A 15 -5.01 9.29 -2.17
C VAL A 15 -3.53 9.64 -2.31
N HIS A 16 -3.20 10.92 -2.07
CA HIS A 16 -1.84 11.43 -2.23
C HIS A 16 -1.33 12.15 -0.97
N SER A 17 -2.14 12.20 0.08
CA SER A 17 -1.78 12.85 1.33
C SER A 17 -2.58 12.26 2.48
N LYS A 18 -2.12 12.52 3.71
CA LYS A 18 -2.87 12.14 4.91
C LYS A 18 -4.25 12.80 4.92
N LYS A 19 -4.34 14.06 4.52
CA LYS A 19 -5.61 14.80 4.47
C LYS A 19 -6.63 14.13 3.54
N THR A 20 -6.23 13.77 2.32
CA THR A 20 -7.11 13.11 1.37
C THR A 20 -7.48 11.69 1.83
N ALA A 21 -6.58 11.01 2.52
CA ALA A 21 -6.84 9.69 3.07
C ALA A 21 -7.92 9.75 4.16
N ILE A 22 -7.82 10.69 5.08
CA ILE A 22 -8.81 10.89 6.14
C ILE A 22 -10.18 11.23 5.54
N ALA A 23 -10.22 12.15 4.57
CA ALA A 23 -11.45 12.53 3.89
C ALA A 23 -12.11 11.33 3.21
N SER A 24 -11.32 10.48 2.55
CA SER A 24 -11.84 9.28 1.88
C SER A 24 -12.39 8.26 2.88
N TYR A 25 -11.73 8.10 4.03
CA TYR A 25 -12.22 7.23 5.09
C TYR A 25 -13.55 7.74 5.67
N VAL A 26 -13.65 9.04 5.92
CA VAL A 26 -14.91 9.66 6.40
C VAL A 26 -16.04 9.45 5.39
N GLN A 27 -15.72 9.46 4.09
CA GLN A 27 -16.67 9.17 3.01
C GLN A 27 -16.93 7.67 2.82
N LYS A 28 -16.46 6.83 3.74
CA LYS A 28 -16.70 5.38 3.80
C LYS A 28 -16.05 4.58 2.66
N ALA A 29 -14.85 4.97 2.24
CA ALA A 29 -14.03 4.12 1.38
C ALA A 29 -13.66 2.84 2.15
N ASP A 30 -13.61 1.71 1.45
CA ASP A 30 -13.26 0.41 2.04
C ASP A 30 -11.75 0.17 2.05
N MET A 31 -11.03 0.79 1.11
CA MET A 31 -9.58 0.70 1.01
C MET A 31 -9.02 1.97 0.35
N LEU A 32 -7.73 2.20 0.53
CA LEU A 32 -7.03 3.32 -0.07
C LEU A 32 -5.91 2.81 -0.97
N VAL A 33 -5.66 3.54 -2.08
CA VAL A 33 -4.51 3.33 -2.93
C VAL A 33 -3.65 4.59 -2.80
N ALA A 34 -2.52 4.46 -2.11
CA ALA A 34 -1.67 5.59 -1.74
C ALA A 34 -0.40 5.63 -2.60
N GLY A 35 -0.14 6.74 -3.19
CA GLY A 35 1.05 6.95 -4.02
C GLY A 35 1.19 8.39 -4.48
N THR A 36 2.21 8.69 -5.23
CA THR A 36 3.28 7.80 -5.73
C THR A 36 4.33 7.61 -4.63
N VAL A 37 4.61 6.38 -4.22
CA VAL A 37 5.57 6.12 -3.13
C VAL A 37 7.00 6.37 -3.57
N PHE A 38 7.40 5.80 -4.70
CA PHE A 38 8.74 5.96 -5.26
C PHE A 38 8.69 6.53 -6.67
N TYR A 39 9.81 7.03 -7.16
CA TYR A 39 9.93 7.52 -8.53
C TYR A 39 9.54 6.42 -9.54
N THR A 40 8.80 6.81 -10.58
CA THR A 40 8.39 5.90 -11.65
C THR A 40 8.45 6.63 -12.98
N LYS A 41 8.80 5.89 -14.04
CA LYS A 41 8.83 6.42 -15.39
C LYS A 41 7.44 6.84 -15.90
N SER A 42 6.38 6.25 -15.35
CA SER A 42 4.99 6.56 -15.74
C SER A 42 4.52 7.91 -15.23
N HIS A 43 5.14 8.44 -14.17
CA HIS A 43 4.76 9.71 -13.55
C HIS A 43 6.01 10.53 -13.20
N THR A 44 6.76 10.92 -14.24
CA THR A 44 8.02 11.66 -14.09
C THR A 44 7.84 13.05 -13.49
N ASP A 45 6.65 13.63 -13.63
CA ASP A 45 6.33 14.98 -13.14
C ASP A 45 5.90 14.99 -11.68
N THR A 46 5.72 13.82 -11.06
CA THR A 46 5.25 13.70 -9.69
C THR A 46 6.42 13.41 -8.76
N GLU A 47 6.59 14.24 -7.76
CA GLU A 47 7.59 14.00 -6.72
C GLU A 47 7.13 12.84 -5.84
N PRO A 48 8.00 11.82 -5.58
CA PRO A 48 7.63 10.69 -4.75
C PRO A 48 7.33 11.12 -3.31
N SER A 49 6.29 10.52 -2.72
CA SER A 49 5.90 10.78 -1.33
C SER A 49 6.75 10.01 -0.33
N GLY A 50 7.39 8.92 -0.76
CA GLY A 50 8.13 8.03 0.11
C GLY A 50 7.22 7.15 0.96
N VAL A 51 7.83 6.26 1.74
CA VAL A 51 7.10 5.34 2.63
C VAL A 51 6.50 6.06 3.84
N ASP A 52 6.95 7.26 4.16
CA ASP A 52 6.42 8.06 5.27
C ASP A 52 4.94 8.38 5.08
N LEU A 53 4.50 8.57 3.83
CA LEU A 53 3.08 8.77 3.54
C LEU A 53 2.24 7.59 4.06
N LEU A 54 2.73 6.38 3.89
CA LEU A 54 2.03 5.17 4.32
C LEU A 54 1.87 5.13 5.84
N SER A 55 2.94 5.41 6.59
CA SER A 55 2.89 5.42 8.04
C SER A 55 2.04 6.57 8.59
N GLU A 56 2.08 7.74 7.95
CA GLU A 56 1.20 8.87 8.31
C GLU A 56 -0.27 8.51 8.14
N ILE A 57 -0.63 7.88 7.03
CA ILE A 57 -2.00 7.46 6.76
C ILE A 57 -2.41 6.37 7.76
N ARG A 58 -1.55 5.38 7.99
CA ARG A 58 -1.85 4.27 8.89
C ARG A 58 -2.10 4.72 10.31
N SER A 59 -1.43 5.77 10.76
CA SER A 59 -1.64 6.32 12.12
C SER A 59 -3.05 6.90 12.31
N GLU A 60 -3.74 7.29 11.24
CA GLU A 60 -5.03 7.96 11.30
C GLU A 60 -6.20 7.13 10.76
N VAL A 61 -5.93 6.13 9.93
CA VAL A 61 -6.96 5.43 9.16
C VAL A 61 -6.78 3.92 9.31
N PRO A 62 -7.81 3.17 9.77
CA PRO A 62 -7.68 1.74 10.06
C PRO A 62 -7.94 0.82 8.86
N ILE A 63 -8.40 1.34 7.72
CA ILE A 63 -8.74 0.51 6.55
C ILE A 63 -7.48 0.10 5.77
N PRO A 64 -7.56 -0.96 4.94
CA PRO A 64 -6.41 -1.40 4.16
C PRO A 64 -5.86 -0.32 3.23
N ILE A 65 -4.53 -0.29 3.11
CA ILE A 65 -3.82 0.66 2.26
C ILE A 65 -2.96 -0.14 1.27
N LEU A 66 -3.15 0.11 -0.02
CA LEU A 66 -2.26 -0.40 -1.06
C LEU A 66 -1.27 0.69 -1.45
N GLY A 67 0.03 0.39 -1.42
CA GLY A 67 1.06 1.28 -1.94
C GLY A 67 1.17 1.15 -3.45
N ILE A 68 1.32 2.27 -4.15
CA ILE A 68 1.52 2.30 -5.61
C ILE A 68 2.62 3.29 -5.96
N GLY A 69 3.34 3.01 -7.04
CA GLY A 69 4.37 3.87 -7.61
C GLY A 69 5.79 3.39 -7.35
N GLY A 70 6.45 2.89 -8.37
CA GLY A 70 7.86 2.49 -8.32
C GLY A 70 8.19 1.34 -7.38
N ILE A 71 7.21 0.54 -6.99
CA ILE A 71 7.40 -0.56 -6.04
C ILE A 71 7.90 -1.81 -6.78
N ASN A 72 8.89 -2.48 -6.19
CA ASN A 72 9.49 -3.69 -6.74
C ASN A 72 9.98 -4.59 -5.60
N ALA A 73 10.63 -5.71 -5.95
CA ALA A 73 11.13 -6.68 -4.98
C ALA A 73 12.20 -6.10 -4.03
N GLN A 74 12.94 -5.09 -4.47
CA GLN A 74 13.99 -4.48 -3.65
C GLN A 74 13.45 -3.53 -2.57
N ASN A 75 12.26 -2.95 -2.76
CA ASN A 75 11.71 -1.95 -1.84
C ASN A 75 10.38 -2.33 -1.20
N VAL A 76 9.75 -3.43 -1.62
CA VAL A 76 8.41 -3.82 -1.14
C VAL A 76 8.37 -4.07 0.37
N VAL A 77 9.45 -4.57 0.96
CA VAL A 77 9.49 -4.84 2.40
C VAL A 77 9.29 -3.56 3.20
N SER A 78 9.96 -2.46 2.81
CA SER A 78 9.79 -1.18 3.49
C SER A 78 8.37 -0.62 3.34
N VAL A 79 7.71 -0.88 2.22
CA VAL A 79 6.32 -0.47 1.97
C VAL A 79 5.38 -1.18 2.95
N ILE A 80 5.51 -2.48 3.09
CA ILE A 80 4.68 -3.27 4.02
C ILE A 80 4.97 -2.87 5.47
N LYS A 81 6.24 -2.73 5.84
CA LYS A 81 6.63 -2.36 7.21
C LYS A 81 6.17 -0.96 7.61
N ASN A 82 5.93 -0.08 6.65
CA ASN A 82 5.42 1.26 6.92
C ASN A 82 3.89 1.36 6.89
N GLY A 83 3.20 0.24 6.86
CA GLY A 83 1.76 0.19 7.10
C GLY A 83 0.90 -0.20 5.92
N ALA A 84 1.47 -0.41 4.74
CA ALA A 84 0.70 -0.90 3.60
C ALA A 84 0.27 -2.35 3.83
N SER A 85 -0.96 -2.67 3.44
CA SER A 85 -1.50 -4.03 3.48
C SER A 85 -1.12 -4.82 2.24
N GLY A 86 -0.78 -4.13 1.16
CA GLY A 86 -0.39 -4.72 -0.11
C GLY A 86 0.16 -3.66 -1.06
N VAL A 87 0.40 -4.05 -2.29
CA VAL A 87 0.98 -3.14 -3.29
C VAL A 87 0.29 -3.33 -4.64
N ALA A 88 0.32 -2.27 -5.45
CA ALA A 88 -0.05 -2.32 -6.86
C ALA A 88 1.21 -2.04 -7.68
N VAL A 89 1.54 -2.92 -8.60
CA VAL A 89 2.76 -2.84 -9.42
C VAL A 89 2.43 -3.00 -10.90
N ILE A 90 3.22 -2.34 -11.75
CA ILE A 90 3.12 -2.46 -13.19
C ILE A 90 4.49 -2.83 -13.75
N THR A 91 5.44 -1.90 -13.72
CA THR A 91 6.74 -2.06 -14.36
C THR A 91 7.62 -3.14 -13.73
N ALA A 92 7.46 -3.39 -12.42
CA ALA A 92 8.18 -4.46 -11.74
C ALA A 92 7.93 -5.83 -12.37
N ILE A 93 6.74 -6.02 -12.95
CA ILE A 93 6.34 -7.26 -13.60
C ILE A 93 6.47 -7.13 -15.13
N SER A 94 5.90 -6.07 -15.73
CA SER A 94 5.82 -5.91 -17.19
C SER A 94 7.17 -5.68 -17.86
N GLU A 95 8.12 -5.04 -17.18
CA GLU A 95 9.47 -4.79 -17.69
C GLU A 95 10.48 -5.86 -17.27
N SER A 96 10.05 -6.86 -16.51
CA SER A 96 10.90 -7.97 -16.11
C SER A 96 11.20 -8.90 -17.28
N SER A 97 12.41 -9.46 -17.31
CA SER A 97 12.80 -10.50 -18.27
C SER A 97 12.01 -11.80 -18.06
N ASP A 98 11.56 -12.04 -16.82
CA ASP A 98 10.70 -13.18 -16.48
C ASP A 98 9.60 -12.72 -15.50
N PRO A 99 8.41 -12.40 -16.03
CA PRO A 99 7.30 -11.91 -15.17
C PRO A 99 6.87 -12.91 -14.10
N SER A 100 6.96 -14.21 -14.38
CA SER A 100 6.58 -15.25 -13.41
C SER A 100 7.52 -15.25 -12.21
N ILE A 101 8.82 -15.19 -12.43
CA ILE A 101 9.82 -15.12 -11.37
C ILE A 101 9.69 -13.79 -10.59
N ALA A 102 9.50 -12.68 -11.30
CA ALA A 102 9.32 -11.37 -10.68
C ALA A 102 8.11 -11.34 -9.74
N SER A 103 6.98 -11.90 -10.18
CA SER A 103 5.77 -11.99 -9.36
C SER A 103 5.97 -12.84 -8.12
N THR A 104 6.59 -14.01 -8.28
CA THR A 104 6.86 -14.95 -7.18
C THR A 104 7.78 -14.33 -6.14
N ASP A 105 8.85 -13.66 -6.58
CA ASP A 105 9.80 -12.99 -5.69
C ASP A 105 9.14 -11.87 -4.90
N LEU A 106 8.33 -11.06 -5.57
CA LEU A 106 7.60 -9.96 -4.93
C LEU A 106 6.64 -10.47 -3.86
N ILE A 107 5.83 -11.48 -4.19
CA ILE A 107 4.86 -12.08 -3.25
C ILE A 107 5.59 -12.71 -2.06
N SER A 108 6.68 -13.40 -2.30
CA SER A 108 7.48 -14.04 -1.25
C SER A 108 8.00 -13.03 -0.23
N LYS A 109 8.52 -11.91 -0.70
CA LYS A 109 9.02 -10.83 0.16
C LYS A 109 7.89 -10.12 0.93
N MET A 110 6.74 -9.94 0.30
CA MET A 110 5.56 -9.38 0.95
C MET A 110 5.07 -10.27 2.09
N LYS A 111 4.95 -11.57 1.85
CA LYS A 111 4.51 -12.54 2.86
C LYS A 111 5.45 -12.56 4.06
N ARG A 112 6.75 -12.49 3.82
CA ARG A 112 7.74 -12.43 4.88
C ARG A 112 7.57 -11.17 5.74
N ALA A 113 7.38 -10.02 5.09
CA ALA A 113 7.17 -8.76 5.79
C ALA A 113 5.89 -8.76 6.62
N TRP A 114 4.79 -9.30 6.10
CA TRP A 114 3.54 -9.46 6.85
C TRP A 114 3.72 -10.34 8.08
N ASN A 115 4.43 -11.46 7.94
CA ASN A 115 4.66 -12.38 9.05
C ASN A 115 5.51 -11.74 10.15
N GLU A 116 6.52 -10.96 9.79
CA GLU A 116 7.36 -10.23 10.75
C GLU A 116 6.52 -9.20 11.53
N ASP A 117 5.69 -8.41 10.84
CA ASP A 117 4.81 -7.44 11.46
C ASP A 117 3.81 -8.09 12.40
N SER A 118 3.22 -9.22 12.00
CA SER A 118 2.29 -9.98 12.84
C SER A 118 2.95 -10.48 14.13
N LYS A 119 4.19 -10.96 14.04
CA LYS A 119 4.95 -11.40 15.22
C LYS A 119 5.24 -10.26 16.18
N ILE A 120 5.64 -9.11 15.64
CA ILE A 120 5.92 -7.91 16.45
C ILE A 120 4.63 -7.44 17.16
N SER A 121 3.50 -7.41 16.43
CA SER A 121 2.21 -7.03 17.00
C SER A 121 1.78 -7.96 18.14
N LYS A 122 1.97 -9.27 17.96
CA LYS A 122 1.69 -10.26 19.02
C LYS A 122 2.56 -10.04 20.26
N LEU A 123 3.85 -9.80 20.08
CA LEU A 123 4.76 -9.53 21.19
C LEU A 123 4.36 -8.28 21.97
N ARG A 124 3.90 -7.24 21.29
CA ARG A 124 3.42 -6.01 21.93
C ARG A 124 2.16 -6.25 22.76
N ILE A 125 1.24 -7.05 22.26
CA ILE A 125 0.00 -7.39 22.95
C ILE A 125 0.31 -8.23 24.19
N ASP A 126 1.22 -9.19 24.08
CA ASP A 126 1.59 -10.10 25.18
C ASP A 126 2.35 -9.40 26.31
N HIS A 127 2.92 -8.22 26.06
CA HIS A 127 3.65 -7.43 27.04
C HIS A 127 2.85 -6.29 27.67
N ASP A 128 1.68 -6.02 27.17
CA ASP A 128 0.76 -5.03 27.70
C ASP A 128 -0.28 -5.68 28.63
#